data_f2a68bd39c232662b79243a22626eb91
#
_entry.id   f2a68bd39c232662b79243a22626eb91
#
_cell.length_a   1.000
_cell.length_b   1.000
_cell.length_c   1.000
_cell.angle_alpha   90.00
_cell.angle_beta   90.00
_cell.angle_gamma   90.00
#
_symmetry.space_group_name_H-M   'P 1'
#
loop_
_entity.id
_entity.type
_entity.pdbx_description
1 polymer ?
#
loop_
_entity_poly.entity_id
_entity_poly.type
_entity_poly.pdbx_seq_one_letter_code
_entity_poly.pdbx_strand_id
1 'polypeptide(L)'
;MNRRYFQAFMAAALATTIATPVMAAETVKVGVLHSLSGTMAISETSLRDVLLFTFDEINAKGGVLGKKIEPVVVDGASNWPLFAEKAKQLLEQDKVAVTFGCWTSVSRKSVLPVFEEKKGLLFYPVQYEGEEKSPNIFYTAEAVNQQATPAVDYMLEQGKKKFYLLGSDYVYPQTTNLVLLEYLLSKGVPLENIGGGFTKDASGKIISAGKYTPFGHTDYQQIVAEIKQFAAGGSACIINTLNGDTNVPFFKEYAAAGLTAETCPVVSFSVSEDEFRGLPAKQLVGQLGCWTYFQSLKSKTNAKFVKDFKAWLAKSDIPGIVKEGRVTCSPMVLSYDGVYLWKAAVEKAGSFDVDKVNAELEKGISFEGPGGKVTTQANRHLTKNVYIGETKADGQFKILKSYEGVVGEPFLKGTFKPKEK
;
A
#
# COMPACT_ATOMS: atom_id res chain seq x y z
N MET A 1 98.54 -11.27 18.29
CA MET A 1 97.37 -10.75 19.02
C MET A 1 96.30 -10.40 17.98
N ASN A 2 95.30 -11.29 17.77
CA ASN A 2 94.35 -11.21 16.70
C ASN A 2 93.02 -10.57 17.15
N ARG A 3 92.60 -9.53 16.47
CA ARG A 3 91.21 -8.99 16.54
C ARG A 3 90.41 -9.51 15.38
N ARG A 4 89.40 -10.32 15.63
CA ARG A 4 88.40 -10.75 14.66
C ARG A 4 87.25 -9.77 14.70
N TYR A 5 86.96 -9.19 13.52
CA TYR A 5 85.77 -8.38 13.31
C TYR A 5 84.58 -9.29 12.94
N PHE A 6 83.53 -9.14 13.73
CA PHE A 6 82.26 -9.76 13.46
C PHE A 6 81.40 -8.72 12.68
N GLN A 7 81.14 -8.97 11.43
CA GLN A 7 80.19 -8.18 10.65
C GLN A 7 78.78 -8.82 10.77
N ALA A 8 77.82 -8.07 11.39
CA ALA A 8 76.42 -8.42 11.43
C ALA A 8 75.75 -7.86 10.19
N PHE A 9 75.21 -8.73 9.32
CA PHE A 9 74.35 -8.37 8.21
C PHE A 9 72.92 -8.17 8.79
N MET A 10 72.43 -6.93 8.75
CA MET A 10 71.03 -6.59 9.00
C MET A 10 70.26 -6.75 7.64
N ALA A 11 69.48 -7.79 7.54
CA ALA A 11 68.51 -7.95 6.42
C ALA A 11 67.25 -7.14 6.76
N ALA A 12 67.06 -5.99 6.13
CA ALA A 12 65.80 -5.21 6.20
C ALA A 12 64.76 -5.87 5.28
N ALA A 13 63.78 -6.59 5.85
CA ALA A 13 62.63 -7.08 5.11
C ALA A 13 61.64 -5.89 4.87
N LEU A 14 61.63 -5.40 3.63
CA LEU A 14 60.58 -4.47 3.16
C LEU A 14 59.25 -5.27 3.03
N ALA A 15 58.35 -5.11 4.00
CA ALA A 15 56.97 -5.55 3.89
C ALA A 15 56.22 -4.58 2.96
N THR A 16 56.14 -4.89 1.67
CA THR A 16 55.24 -4.23 0.75
C THR A 16 53.80 -4.60 1.09
N THR A 17 53.08 -3.73 1.82
CA THR A 17 51.63 -3.80 1.97
C THR A 17 51.01 -3.51 0.62
N ILE A 18 50.56 -4.57 -0.07
CA ILE A 18 49.72 -4.44 -1.26
C ILE A 18 48.37 -3.93 -0.74
N ALA A 19 48.15 -2.62 -0.83
CA ALA A 19 46.83 -2.03 -0.65
C ALA A 19 45.97 -2.53 -1.82
N THR A 20 45.15 -3.53 -1.58
CA THR A 20 44.09 -3.89 -2.53
C THR A 20 43.18 -2.67 -2.68
N PRO A 21 42.97 -2.18 -3.92
CA PRO A 21 42.03 -1.10 -4.12
C PRO A 21 40.67 -1.57 -3.61
N VAL A 22 40.10 -0.86 -2.63
CA VAL A 22 38.70 -1.04 -2.24
C VAL A 22 37.89 -0.59 -3.45
N MET A 23 37.50 -1.54 -4.30
CA MET A 23 36.53 -1.26 -5.36
C MET A 23 35.26 -0.76 -4.69
N ALA A 24 34.84 0.47 -5.04
CA ALA A 24 33.52 0.96 -4.63
C ALA A 24 32.47 -0.09 -5.03
N ALA A 25 31.64 -0.50 -4.08
CA ALA A 25 30.61 -1.49 -4.38
C ALA A 25 29.73 -0.96 -5.51
N GLU A 26 29.58 -1.75 -6.57
CA GLU A 26 28.66 -1.39 -7.65
C GLU A 26 27.24 -1.16 -7.10
N THR A 27 26.54 -0.17 -7.63
CA THR A 27 25.18 0.15 -7.24
C THR A 27 24.17 -0.18 -8.32
N VAL A 28 22.92 -0.37 -7.93
CA VAL A 28 21.74 -0.38 -8.80
C VAL A 28 20.78 0.67 -8.29
N LYS A 29 20.39 1.61 -9.14
CA LYS A 29 19.43 2.66 -8.79
C LYS A 29 18.01 2.10 -8.77
N VAL A 30 17.25 2.46 -7.72
CA VAL A 30 15.87 2.06 -7.50
C VAL A 30 15.04 3.31 -7.19
N GLY A 31 13.96 3.53 -7.95
CA GLY A 31 13.09 4.68 -7.79
C GLY A 31 12.12 4.52 -6.61
N VAL A 32 11.93 5.61 -5.88
CA VAL A 32 10.89 5.75 -4.85
C VAL A 32 10.06 6.97 -5.20
N LEU A 33 8.81 6.76 -5.64
CA LEU A 33 7.92 7.82 -6.12
C LEU A 33 6.66 7.88 -5.26
N HIS A 34 6.64 8.80 -4.31
CA HIS A 34 5.54 9.01 -3.37
C HIS A 34 5.27 10.50 -3.16
N SER A 35 4.08 10.87 -2.69
CA SER A 35 3.79 12.23 -2.20
C SER A 35 4.41 12.40 -0.81
N LEU A 36 5.48 13.18 -0.75
CA LEU A 36 6.13 13.57 0.52
C LEU A 36 5.58 14.90 1.05
N SER A 37 4.77 15.57 0.24
CA SER A 37 4.05 16.80 0.56
C SER A 37 2.62 16.76 0.00
N GLY A 38 1.75 17.72 0.43
CA GLY A 38 0.35 17.78 0.02
C GLY A 38 -0.58 16.83 0.78
N THR A 39 -1.81 16.67 0.29
CA THR A 39 -2.93 15.96 0.95
C THR A 39 -2.67 14.47 1.20
N MET A 40 -1.80 13.84 0.42
CA MET A 40 -1.47 12.41 0.55
C MET A 40 -0.23 12.13 1.40
N ALA A 41 0.48 13.17 1.85
CA ALA A 41 1.71 12.99 2.65
C ALA A 41 1.48 12.24 3.97
N ILE A 42 0.28 12.35 4.57
CA ILE A 42 -0.12 11.64 5.78
C ILE A 42 0.03 10.11 5.63
N SER A 43 -0.26 9.59 4.44
CA SER A 43 -0.18 8.15 4.11
C SER A 43 1.15 7.79 3.44
N GLU A 44 1.60 8.57 2.45
CA GLU A 44 2.70 8.15 1.57
C GLU A 44 4.12 8.30 2.17
N THR A 45 4.31 9.18 3.17
CA THR A 45 5.62 9.28 3.83
C THR A 45 6.03 7.99 4.54
N SER A 46 5.07 7.21 5.02
CA SER A 46 5.33 5.92 5.66
C SER A 46 5.87 4.88 4.67
N LEU A 47 5.41 4.93 3.42
CA LEU A 47 5.85 4.02 2.37
C LEU A 47 7.29 4.34 1.94
N ARG A 48 7.65 5.63 1.80
CA ARG A 48 9.05 6.03 1.59
C ARG A 48 9.94 5.49 2.71
N ASP A 49 9.52 5.65 3.97
CA ASP A 49 10.32 5.25 5.13
C ASP A 49 10.57 3.74 5.14
N VAL A 50 9.55 2.91 4.91
CA VAL A 50 9.71 1.45 4.88
C VAL A 50 10.53 0.97 3.68
N LEU A 51 10.44 1.63 2.53
CA LEU A 51 11.28 1.30 1.37
C LEU A 51 12.76 1.55 1.68
N LEU A 52 13.11 2.70 2.26
CA LEU A 52 14.48 3.01 2.65
C LEU A 52 15.02 2.02 3.70
N PHE A 53 14.21 1.69 4.71
CA PHE A 53 14.53 0.62 5.66
C PHE A 53 14.82 -0.70 4.96
N THR A 54 13.97 -1.10 4.01
CA THR A 54 14.10 -2.37 3.28
C THR A 54 15.38 -2.40 2.44
N PHE A 55 15.71 -1.29 1.80
CA PHE A 55 16.94 -1.18 1.01
C PHE A 55 18.18 -1.28 1.89
N ASP A 56 18.18 -0.63 3.06
CA ASP A 56 19.28 -0.75 4.01
C ASP A 56 19.44 -2.18 4.54
N GLU A 57 18.32 -2.86 4.84
CA GLU A 57 18.34 -4.27 5.26
C GLU A 57 18.94 -5.19 4.19
N ILE A 58 18.56 -5.00 2.92
CA ILE A 58 19.07 -5.77 1.78
C ILE A 58 20.55 -5.42 1.54
N ASN A 59 20.91 -4.14 1.62
CA ASN A 59 22.27 -3.68 1.44
C ASN A 59 23.22 -4.23 2.50
N ALA A 60 22.77 -4.34 3.75
CA ALA A 60 23.53 -4.97 4.81
C ALA A 60 23.82 -6.46 4.55
N LYS A 61 23.00 -7.12 3.74
CA LYS A 61 23.13 -8.54 3.36
C LYS A 61 23.81 -8.76 2.00
N GLY A 62 24.42 -7.72 1.41
CA GLY A 62 25.17 -7.84 0.14
C GLY A 62 24.46 -7.24 -1.08
N GLY A 63 23.25 -6.71 -0.93
CA GLY A 63 22.49 -6.10 -2.02
C GLY A 63 21.75 -7.09 -2.89
N VAL A 64 21.65 -6.79 -4.18
CA VAL A 64 20.98 -7.61 -5.21
C VAL A 64 21.98 -7.91 -6.32
N LEU A 65 22.22 -9.18 -6.64
CA LEU A 65 23.29 -9.61 -7.56
C LEU A 65 24.66 -8.97 -7.24
N GLY A 66 24.99 -8.81 -5.94
CA GLY A 66 26.23 -8.18 -5.48
C GLY A 66 26.27 -6.65 -5.57
N LYS A 67 25.23 -6.00 -6.09
CA LYS A 67 25.12 -4.54 -6.17
C LYS A 67 24.32 -3.98 -5.01
N LYS A 68 24.80 -2.86 -4.43
CA LYS A 68 24.03 -2.13 -3.42
C LYS A 68 22.85 -1.39 -4.07
N ILE A 69 21.70 -1.40 -3.43
CA ILE A 69 20.57 -0.58 -3.85
C ILE A 69 20.89 0.89 -3.52
N GLU A 70 20.79 1.75 -4.51
CA GLU A 70 20.89 3.20 -4.38
C GLU A 70 19.49 3.80 -4.61
N PRO A 71 18.82 4.30 -3.55
CA PRO A 71 17.49 4.86 -3.70
C PRO A 71 17.51 6.22 -4.39
N VAL A 72 16.64 6.41 -5.37
CA VAL A 72 16.34 7.71 -5.98
C VAL A 72 14.93 8.11 -5.54
N VAL A 73 14.86 8.98 -4.53
CA VAL A 73 13.59 9.41 -3.93
C VAL A 73 13.12 10.69 -4.60
N VAL A 74 11.89 10.69 -5.10
CA VAL A 74 11.24 11.85 -5.73
C VAL A 74 9.87 12.10 -5.11
N ASP A 75 9.56 13.39 -4.91
CA ASP A 75 8.27 13.84 -4.38
C ASP A 75 7.28 14.10 -5.50
N GLY A 76 6.16 13.39 -5.50
CA GLY A 76 5.01 13.62 -6.39
C GLY A 76 4.09 14.74 -5.91
N ALA A 77 4.30 15.28 -4.70
CA ALA A 77 3.64 16.44 -4.10
C ALA A 77 2.09 16.42 -4.19
N SER A 78 1.47 15.24 -4.17
CA SER A 78 0.01 15.07 -4.38
C SER A 78 -0.49 15.72 -5.67
N ASN A 79 0.38 15.81 -6.68
CA ASN A 79 0.12 16.43 -7.98
C ASN A 79 0.29 15.39 -9.09
N TRP A 80 -0.82 14.96 -9.68
CA TRP A 80 -0.84 13.82 -10.62
C TRP A 80 -0.03 14.05 -11.89
N PRO A 81 -0.05 15.22 -12.55
CA PRO A 81 0.89 15.54 -13.63
C PRO A 81 2.36 15.44 -13.21
N LEU A 82 2.71 15.93 -12.01
CA LEU A 82 4.09 15.85 -11.50
C LEU A 82 4.53 14.40 -11.28
N PHE A 83 3.64 13.48 -10.90
CA PHE A 83 3.96 12.05 -10.84
C PHE A 83 4.46 11.52 -12.20
N ALA A 84 3.80 11.88 -13.31
CA ALA A 84 4.23 11.47 -14.65
C ALA A 84 5.59 12.07 -15.02
N GLU A 85 5.86 13.33 -14.70
CA GLU A 85 7.16 13.98 -14.91
C GLU A 85 8.27 13.29 -14.10
N LYS A 86 7.99 12.97 -12.82
CA LYS A 86 8.93 12.26 -11.95
C LYS A 86 9.17 10.81 -12.39
N ALA A 87 8.16 10.11 -12.87
CA ALA A 87 8.32 8.80 -13.47
C ALA A 87 9.24 8.85 -14.71
N LYS A 88 9.05 9.86 -15.57
CA LYS A 88 9.93 10.08 -16.73
C LYS A 88 11.37 10.40 -16.30
N GLN A 89 11.57 11.25 -15.29
CA GLN A 89 12.89 11.54 -14.70
C GLN A 89 13.57 10.25 -14.24
N LEU A 90 12.89 9.41 -13.43
CA LEU A 90 13.43 8.16 -12.90
C LEU A 90 13.86 7.19 -14.00
N LEU A 91 13.06 7.07 -15.08
CA LEU A 91 13.34 6.11 -16.15
C LEU A 91 14.38 6.62 -17.16
N GLU A 92 14.34 7.90 -17.56
CA GLU A 92 15.19 8.45 -18.62
C GLU A 92 16.50 9.04 -18.11
N GLN A 93 16.47 9.76 -16.99
CA GLN A 93 17.64 10.47 -16.46
C GLN A 93 18.37 9.63 -15.43
N ASP A 94 17.64 9.13 -14.42
CA ASP A 94 18.22 8.36 -13.32
C ASP A 94 18.47 6.90 -13.72
N LYS A 95 17.74 6.36 -14.72
CA LYS A 95 17.85 5.00 -15.26
C LYS A 95 17.68 3.94 -14.18
N VAL A 96 16.65 4.09 -13.36
CA VAL A 96 16.34 3.14 -12.29
C VAL A 96 15.93 1.79 -12.85
N ALA A 97 16.35 0.70 -12.20
CA ALA A 97 16.00 -0.67 -12.60
C ALA A 97 14.52 -1.03 -12.31
N VAL A 98 13.94 -0.39 -11.31
CA VAL A 98 12.56 -0.55 -10.86
C VAL A 98 12.14 0.69 -10.09
N THR A 99 10.83 0.94 -10.04
CA THR A 99 10.23 1.98 -9.18
C THR A 99 9.24 1.34 -8.22
N PHE A 100 9.25 1.75 -6.96
CA PHE A 100 8.23 1.47 -5.96
C PHE A 100 7.50 2.76 -5.67
N GLY A 101 6.16 2.77 -5.79
CA GLY A 101 5.49 4.05 -5.60
C GLY A 101 4.03 4.11 -5.98
N CYS A 102 3.55 5.34 -5.92
CA CYS A 102 2.16 5.76 -6.00
C CYS A 102 1.32 5.28 -4.80
N TRP A 103 0.27 6.03 -4.53
CA TRP A 103 -0.81 5.65 -3.62
C TRP A 103 -2.14 5.65 -4.35
N THR A 104 -2.53 6.81 -4.86
CA THR A 104 -3.84 6.95 -5.50
C THR A 104 -3.87 6.28 -6.88
N SER A 105 -5.03 5.73 -7.26
CA SER A 105 -5.21 5.21 -8.61
C SER A 105 -5.03 6.27 -9.68
N VAL A 106 -5.31 7.54 -9.37
CA VAL A 106 -5.07 8.64 -10.32
C VAL A 106 -3.58 8.89 -10.53
N SER A 107 -2.73 8.82 -9.48
CA SER A 107 -1.27 8.91 -9.66
C SER A 107 -0.74 7.72 -10.46
N ARG A 108 -1.18 6.48 -10.15
CA ARG A 108 -0.82 5.28 -10.93
C ARG A 108 -1.21 5.43 -12.40
N LYS A 109 -2.44 5.86 -12.69
CA LYS A 109 -2.91 6.06 -14.07
C LYS A 109 -2.15 7.17 -14.80
N SER A 110 -1.67 8.18 -14.10
CA SER A 110 -0.83 9.23 -14.68
C SER A 110 0.56 8.71 -15.09
N VAL A 111 1.14 7.80 -14.32
CA VAL A 111 2.46 7.23 -14.62
C VAL A 111 2.42 6.02 -15.55
N LEU A 112 1.28 5.30 -15.64
CA LEU A 112 1.14 4.08 -16.41
C LEU A 112 1.62 4.24 -17.87
N PRO A 113 1.16 5.25 -18.64
CA PRO A 113 1.63 5.43 -20.03
C PRO A 113 3.14 5.66 -20.13
N VAL A 114 3.75 6.32 -19.12
CA VAL A 114 5.20 6.55 -19.07
C VAL A 114 5.95 5.23 -18.87
N PHE A 115 5.48 4.38 -17.93
CA PHE A 115 6.10 3.07 -17.68
C PHE A 115 5.96 2.14 -18.89
N GLU A 116 4.82 2.14 -19.59
CA GLU A 116 4.62 1.33 -20.78
C GLU A 116 5.49 1.82 -21.95
N GLU A 117 5.51 3.13 -22.24
CA GLU A 117 6.33 3.72 -23.31
C GLU A 117 7.83 3.48 -23.09
N LYS A 118 8.30 3.68 -21.85
CA LYS A 118 9.73 3.56 -21.50
C LYS A 118 10.13 2.14 -21.07
N LYS A 119 9.20 1.17 -21.12
CA LYS A 119 9.42 -0.23 -20.69
C LYS A 119 9.98 -0.33 -19.26
N GLY A 120 9.56 0.56 -18.36
CA GLY A 120 9.92 0.53 -16.95
C GLY A 120 9.10 -0.50 -16.19
N LEU A 121 9.44 -0.72 -14.90
CA LEU A 121 8.67 -1.58 -14.00
C LEU A 121 8.30 -0.79 -12.75
N LEU A 122 7.01 -0.73 -12.46
CA LEU A 122 6.44 -0.16 -11.23
C LEU A 122 5.89 -1.26 -10.33
N PHE A 123 6.29 -1.29 -9.07
CA PHE A 123 5.58 -2.01 -8.02
C PHE A 123 4.64 -1.06 -7.30
N TYR A 124 3.34 -1.32 -7.40
CA TYR A 124 2.27 -0.50 -6.84
C TYR A 124 1.73 -1.14 -5.55
N PRO A 125 1.98 -0.52 -4.36
CA PRO A 125 1.77 -1.19 -3.07
C PRO A 125 0.46 -0.83 -2.37
N VAL A 126 -0.53 -0.26 -3.06
CA VAL A 126 -1.75 0.26 -2.46
C VAL A 126 -2.99 -0.37 -3.11
N GLN A 127 -4.05 -0.56 -2.32
CA GLN A 127 -5.33 -1.06 -2.80
C GLN A 127 -5.86 -0.26 -3.99
N TYR A 128 -6.59 -0.93 -4.88
CA TYR A 128 -7.14 -0.27 -6.04
C TYR A 128 -8.45 -0.92 -6.54
N GLU A 129 -9.11 -0.22 -7.44
CA GLU A 129 -10.42 -0.58 -8.00
C GLU A 129 -10.42 -1.81 -8.90
N GLY A 130 -9.27 -2.36 -9.26
CA GLY A 130 -9.17 -3.33 -10.34
C GLY A 130 -9.37 -2.68 -11.72
N GLU A 131 -9.97 -3.42 -12.66
CA GLU A 131 -10.30 -2.98 -14.01
C GLU A 131 -9.10 -2.47 -14.83
N GLU A 132 -7.89 -2.93 -14.46
CA GLU A 132 -6.63 -2.56 -15.08
C GLU A 132 -5.61 -3.69 -14.97
N LYS A 133 -4.86 -3.91 -16.04
CA LYS A 133 -3.68 -4.77 -16.08
C LYS A 133 -2.65 -4.14 -17.02
N SER A 134 -1.39 -4.03 -16.57
CA SER A 134 -0.29 -3.55 -17.38
C SER A 134 0.91 -4.48 -17.27
N PRO A 135 1.66 -4.75 -18.34
CA PRO A 135 2.90 -5.51 -18.29
C PRO A 135 4.02 -4.77 -17.52
N ASN A 136 3.85 -3.48 -17.28
CA ASN A 136 4.82 -2.61 -16.64
C ASN A 136 4.46 -2.22 -15.20
N ILE A 137 3.33 -2.74 -14.68
CA ILE A 137 2.93 -2.54 -13.29
C ILE A 137 2.72 -3.89 -12.61
N PHE A 138 3.31 -4.08 -11.44
CA PHE A 138 3.05 -5.20 -10.54
C PHE A 138 2.25 -4.69 -9.33
N TYR A 139 1.04 -5.23 -9.14
CA TYR A 139 0.08 -4.80 -8.13
C TYR A 139 0.25 -5.63 -6.86
N THR A 140 1.00 -5.14 -5.88
CA THR A 140 1.28 -5.91 -4.66
C THR A 140 0.16 -5.81 -3.63
N ALA A 141 -0.66 -4.76 -3.69
CA ALA A 141 -1.71 -4.55 -2.71
C ALA A 141 -3.06 -5.17 -3.10
N GLU A 142 -4.08 -4.77 -2.38
CA GLU A 142 -5.39 -5.39 -2.44
C GLU A 142 -6.13 -5.02 -3.75
N ALA A 143 -6.55 -6.04 -4.50
CA ALA A 143 -7.64 -5.91 -5.45
C ALA A 143 -8.99 -5.90 -4.70
N VAL A 144 -10.08 -5.55 -5.37
CA VAL A 144 -11.41 -5.41 -4.75
C VAL A 144 -11.85 -6.69 -4.01
N ASN A 145 -11.53 -7.87 -4.55
CA ASN A 145 -11.85 -9.16 -3.91
C ASN A 145 -10.93 -9.50 -2.72
N GLN A 146 -9.90 -8.73 -2.49
CA GLN A 146 -9.00 -8.88 -1.33
C GLN A 146 -9.22 -7.80 -0.27
N GLN A 147 -10.20 -6.91 -0.45
CA GLN A 147 -10.53 -5.87 0.51
C GLN A 147 -12.04 -5.61 0.57
N ALA A 148 -12.62 -5.08 -0.52
CA ALA A 148 -13.96 -4.53 -0.48
C ALA A 148 -15.05 -5.60 -0.39
N THR A 149 -14.96 -6.69 -1.17
CA THR A 149 -15.98 -7.75 -1.10
C THR A 149 -15.91 -8.56 0.19
N PRO A 150 -14.73 -8.93 0.76
CA PRO A 150 -14.68 -9.56 2.08
C PRO A 150 -15.23 -8.69 3.21
N ALA A 151 -15.02 -7.36 3.11
CA ALA A 151 -15.57 -6.42 4.08
C ALA A 151 -17.10 -6.36 4.02
N VAL A 152 -17.68 -6.33 2.82
CA VAL A 152 -19.14 -6.38 2.63
C VAL A 152 -19.71 -7.71 3.13
N ASP A 153 -19.10 -8.85 2.80
CA ASP A 153 -19.54 -10.15 3.28
C ASP A 153 -19.54 -10.20 4.81
N TYR A 154 -18.48 -9.70 5.44
CA TYR A 154 -18.42 -9.60 6.90
C TYR A 154 -19.55 -8.73 7.47
N MET A 155 -19.84 -7.56 6.87
CA MET A 155 -20.92 -6.70 7.33
C MET A 155 -22.30 -7.35 7.18
N LEU A 156 -22.53 -8.09 6.08
CA LEU A 156 -23.76 -8.88 5.89
C LEU A 156 -23.89 -9.98 6.96
N GLU A 157 -22.81 -10.67 7.28
CA GLU A 157 -22.77 -11.68 8.37
C GLU A 157 -23.06 -11.04 9.75
N GLN A 158 -22.66 -9.77 9.97
CA GLN A 158 -23.01 -9.00 11.17
C GLN A 158 -24.45 -8.44 11.14
N GLY A 159 -25.27 -8.84 10.18
CA GLY A 159 -26.67 -8.45 10.08
C GLY A 159 -26.90 -7.03 9.54
N LYS A 160 -25.89 -6.39 8.96
CA LYS A 160 -26.08 -5.10 8.28
C LYS A 160 -26.84 -5.32 6.97
N LYS A 161 -27.81 -4.43 6.73
CA LYS A 161 -28.72 -4.48 5.56
C LYS A 161 -28.68 -3.23 4.73
N LYS A 162 -28.12 -2.13 5.27
CA LYS A 162 -28.02 -0.83 4.63
C LYS A 162 -26.56 -0.42 4.50
N PHE A 163 -26.14 0.00 3.31
CA PHE A 163 -24.75 0.33 2.99
C PHE A 163 -24.67 1.75 2.43
N TYR A 164 -24.07 2.68 3.15
CA TYR A 164 -23.82 4.03 2.66
C TYR A 164 -22.43 4.08 2.02
N LEU A 165 -22.35 4.38 0.71
CA LEU A 165 -21.10 4.46 -0.02
C LEU A 165 -20.58 5.90 0.00
N LEU A 166 -19.38 6.12 0.56
CA LEU A 166 -18.74 7.43 0.67
C LEU A 166 -17.30 7.34 0.16
N GLY A 167 -16.85 8.30 -0.67
CA GLY A 167 -15.50 8.27 -1.20
C GLY A 167 -14.96 9.63 -1.64
N SER A 168 -13.67 9.68 -1.91
CA SER A 168 -13.06 10.81 -2.60
C SER A 168 -13.43 10.82 -4.08
N ASP A 169 -13.51 12.01 -4.67
CA ASP A 169 -13.96 12.19 -6.06
C ASP A 169 -12.84 11.90 -7.07
N TYR A 170 -12.55 10.62 -7.27
CA TYR A 170 -11.62 10.15 -8.31
C TYR A 170 -11.86 8.67 -8.65
N VAL A 171 -11.10 8.14 -9.61
CA VAL A 171 -11.35 6.83 -10.24
C VAL A 171 -11.46 5.66 -9.27
N TYR A 172 -10.62 5.57 -8.20
CA TYR A 172 -10.66 4.44 -7.28
C TYR A 172 -12.00 4.33 -6.53
N PRO A 173 -12.48 5.36 -5.79
CA PRO A 173 -13.79 5.27 -5.12
C PRO A 173 -14.94 5.10 -6.10
N GLN A 174 -14.94 5.82 -7.22
CA GLN A 174 -16.00 5.77 -8.21
C GLN A 174 -16.15 4.36 -8.80
N THR A 175 -15.04 3.73 -9.20
CA THR A 175 -15.09 2.38 -9.79
C THR A 175 -15.33 1.32 -8.70
N THR A 176 -14.68 1.41 -7.55
CA THR A 176 -14.88 0.48 -6.42
C THR A 176 -16.35 0.48 -5.97
N ASN A 177 -16.96 1.65 -5.82
CA ASN A 177 -18.34 1.74 -5.41
C ASN A 177 -19.33 1.18 -6.46
N LEU A 178 -19.02 1.29 -7.77
CA LEU A 178 -19.79 0.61 -8.81
C LEU A 178 -19.67 -0.92 -8.73
N VAL A 179 -18.47 -1.45 -8.51
CA VAL A 179 -18.26 -2.89 -8.27
C VAL A 179 -19.01 -3.34 -7.03
N LEU A 180 -18.98 -2.54 -5.95
CA LEU A 180 -19.68 -2.83 -4.71
C LEU A 180 -21.21 -2.74 -4.88
N LEU A 181 -21.72 -1.82 -5.66
CA LEU A 181 -23.14 -1.78 -6.01
C LEU A 181 -23.59 -3.10 -6.65
N GLU A 182 -22.89 -3.55 -7.70
CA GLU A 182 -23.20 -4.82 -8.38
C GLU A 182 -23.07 -6.01 -7.39
N TYR A 183 -22.06 -5.98 -6.54
CA TYR A 183 -21.85 -7.01 -5.55
C TYR A 183 -22.97 -7.07 -4.50
N LEU A 184 -23.35 -5.93 -3.92
CA LEU A 184 -24.46 -5.84 -2.97
C LEU A 184 -25.77 -6.32 -3.56
N LEU A 185 -26.09 -5.91 -4.79
CA LEU A 185 -27.27 -6.38 -5.52
C LEU A 185 -27.22 -7.90 -5.74
N SER A 186 -26.06 -8.47 -6.08
CA SER A 186 -25.88 -9.92 -6.22
C SER A 186 -26.08 -10.69 -4.93
N LYS A 187 -25.85 -10.05 -3.77
CA LYS A 187 -26.11 -10.60 -2.43
C LYS A 187 -27.57 -10.41 -1.98
N GLY A 188 -28.40 -9.78 -2.80
CA GLY A 188 -29.82 -9.57 -2.51
C GLY A 188 -30.09 -8.32 -1.65
N VAL A 189 -29.13 -7.41 -1.53
CA VAL A 189 -29.36 -6.09 -0.90
C VAL A 189 -30.18 -5.25 -1.88
N PRO A 190 -31.37 -4.76 -1.53
CA PRO A 190 -32.19 -3.96 -2.44
C PRO A 190 -31.57 -2.57 -2.63
N LEU A 191 -31.83 -1.97 -3.80
CA LEU A 191 -31.21 -0.70 -4.20
C LEU A 191 -31.51 0.44 -3.22
N GLU A 192 -32.70 0.48 -2.61
CA GLU A 192 -33.12 1.46 -1.61
C GLU A 192 -32.30 1.37 -0.32
N ASN A 193 -31.62 0.26 -0.09
CA ASN A 193 -30.72 0.04 1.04
C ASN A 193 -29.25 0.38 0.73
N ILE A 194 -28.96 0.95 -0.45
CA ILE A 194 -27.64 1.43 -0.83
C ILE A 194 -27.68 2.96 -0.93
N GLY A 195 -27.05 3.63 0.04
CA GLY A 195 -27.04 5.09 0.19
C GLY A 195 -25.86 5.75 -0.48
N GLY A 196 -25.86 7.11 -0.46
CA GLY A 196 -24.85 7.96 -1.09
C GLY A 196 -25.27 8.53 -2.45
N GLY A 197 -26.36 8.00 -3.01
CA GLY A 197 -26.92 8.47 -4.28
C GLY A 197 -26.40 7.73 -5.52
N PHE A 198 -27.09 7.96 -6.64
CA PHE A 198 -26.78 7.32 -7.92
C PHE A 198 -26.89 8.32 -9.07
N THR A 199 -25.97 8.25 -10.02
CA THR A 199 -26.08 8.92 -11.32
C THR A 199 -26.41 7.88 -12.37
N LYS A 200 -27.39 8.20 -13.24
CA LYS A 200 -27.81 7.34 -14.36
C LYS A 200 -27.49 8.00 -15.69
N ASP A 201 -27.14 7.20 -16.67
CA ASP A 201 -27.04 7.65 -18.07
C ASP A 201 -28.43 7.79 -18.71
N ALA A 202 -28.45 8.20 -19.99
CA ALA A 202 -29.67 8.38 -20.75
C ALA A 202 -30.50 7.07 -20.96
N SER A 203 -29.87 5.92 -20.80
CA SER A 203 -30.54 4.61 -20.85
C SER A 203 -31.15 4.17 -19.52
N GLY A 204 -30.89 4.94 -18.44
CA GLY A 204 -31.30 4.59 -17.09
C GLY A 204 -30.31 3.67 -16.34
N LYS A 205 -29.16 3.32 -16.95
CA LYS A 205 -28.12 2.53 -16.32
C LYS A 205 -27.39 3.37 -15.28
N ILE A 206 -27.16 2.81 -14.08
CA ILE A 206 -26.35 3.46 -13.05
C ILE A 206 -24.88 3.48 -13.51
N ILE A 207 -24.31 4.67 -13.58
CA ILE A 207 -22.92 4.93 -13.99
C ILE A 207 -22.07 5.47 -12.86
N SER A 208 -22.67 5.87 -11.72
CA SER A 208 -22.00 6.27 -10.49
C SER A 208 -22.85 5.89 -9.29
N ALA A 209 -22.23 5.42 -8.21
CA ALA A 209 -22.90 5.03 -6.99
C ALA A 209 -22.08 5.52 -5.78
N GLY A 210 -22.72 6.28 -4.89
CA GLY A 210 -22.10 6.81 -3.67
C GLY A 210 -22.00 8.34 -3.66
N LYS A 211 -21.62 8.86 -2.48
CA LYS A 211 -21.33 10.28 -2.24
C LYS A 211 -19.85 10.54 -2.38
N TYR A 212 -19.47 11.55 -3.14
CA TYR A 212 -18.07 11.87 -3.39
C TYR A 212 -17.72 13.29 -2.95
N THR A 213 -16.50 13.46 -2.42
CA THR A 213 -15.92 14.76 -2.04
C THR A 213 -14.52 14.92 -2.66
N PRO A 214 -14.11 16.12 -3.06
CA PRO A 214 -12.77 16.35 -3.57
C PRO A 214 -11.71 16.10 -2.49
N PHE A 215 -10.45 15.88 -2.90
CA PHE A 215 -9.33 15.87 -1.97
C PHE A 215 -9.24 17.20 -1.20
N GLY A 216 -8.90 17.14 0.08
CA GLY A 216 -8.83 18.31 0.95
C GLY A 216 -10.21 18.86 1.41
N HIS A 217 -11.30 18.12 1.14
CA HIS A 217 -12.63 18.52 1.63
C HIS A 217 -12.71 18.48 3.16
N THR A 218 -13.28 19.54 3.77
CA THR A 218 -13.29 19.71 5.24
C THR A 218 -14.68 19.81 5.86
N ASP A 219 -15.72 20.06 5.07
CA ASP A 219 -17.10 20.22 5.57
C ASP A 219 -17.94 18.97 5.32
N TYR A 220 -18.06 18.12 6.33
CA TYR A 220 -18.85 16.88 6.28
C TYR A 220 -20.21 16.98 6.98
N GLN A 221 -20.62 18.15 7.48
CA GLN A 221 -21.85 18.30 8.28
C GLN A 221 -23.09 17.77 7.54
N GLN A 222 -23.29 18.20 6.29
CA GLN A 222 -24.44 17.75 5.50
C GLN A 222 -24.38 16.25 5.20
N ILE A 223 -23.20 15.73 4.81
CA ILE A 223 -23.02 14.31 4.49
C ILE A 223 -23.28 13.45 5.72
N VAL A 224 -22.77 13.86 6.88
CA VAL A 224 -22.98 13.14 8.14
C VAL A 224 -24.44 13.20 8.57
N ALA A 225 -25.15 14.32 8.35
CA ALA A 225 -26.61 14.40 8.59
C ALA A 225 -27.39 13.44 7.67
N GLU A 226 -27.05 13.34 6.38
CA GLU A 226 -27.61 12.36 5.44
C GLU A 226 -27.36 10.92 5.92
N ILE A 227 -26.12 10.61 6.35
CA ILE A 227 -25.76 9.30 6.90
C ILE A 227 -26.60 8.97 8.15
N LYS A 228 -26.75 9.91 9.06
CA LYS A 228 -27.54 9.73 10.28
C LYS A 228 -29.01 9.44 9.97
N GLN A 229 -29.58 10.14 9.01
CA GLN A 229 -30.95 9.87 8.53
C GLN A 229 -31.04 8.49 7.86
N PHE A 230 -30.08 8.12 7.00
CA PHE A 230 -30.03 6.81 6.35
C PHE A 230 -29.89 5.67 7.37
N ALA A 231 -29.11 5.87 8.43
CA ALA A 231 -28.90 4.90 9.50
C ALA A 231 -30.08 4.77 10.47
N ALA A 232 -31.08 5.63 10.36
CA ALA A 232 -32.25 5.56 11.23
C ALA A 232 -32.95 4.19 11.11
N GLY A 233 -33.33 3.61 12.26
CA GLY A 233 -33.89 2.27 12.35
C GLY A 233 -32.84 1.15 12.38
N GLY A 234 -31.55 1.47 12.40
CA GLY A 234 -30.44 0.52 12.56
C GLY A 234 -30.07 -0.25 11.31
N SER A 235 -29.21 -1.27 11.48
CA SER A 235 -28.70 -2.16 10.43
C SER A 235 -27.89 -1.50 9.30
N ALA A 236 -27.45 -0.21 9.49
CA ALA A 236 -26.64 0.50 8.52
C ALA A 236 -25.14 0.36 8.82
N CYS A 237 -24.32 0.50 7.77
CA CYS A 237 -22.89 0.72 7.86
C CYS A 237 -22.44 1.68 6.76
N ILE A 238 -21.25 2.23 6.92
CA ILE A 238 -20.62 3.11 5.94
C ILE A 238 -19.45 2.35 5.32
N ILE A 239 -19.41 2.30 3.99
CA ILE A 239 -18.23 1.90 3.23
C ILE A 239 -17.46 3.17 2.90
N ASN A 240 -16.29 3.31 3.51
CA ASN A 240 -15.46 4.51 3.41
C ASN A 240 -14.28 4.28 2.46
N THR A 241 -14.32 4.94 1.31
CA THR A 241 -13.25 5.01 0.33
C THR A 241 -12.65 6.42 0.22
N LEU A 242 -12.76 7.25 1.27
CA LEU A 242 -12.04 8.53 1.39
C LEU A 242 -10.55 8.28 1.54
N ASN A 243 -9.74 9.15 0.94
CA ASN A 243 -8.27 9.04 0.96
C ASN A 243 -7.61 10.29 1.54
N GLY A 244 -6.44 10.08 2.17
CA GLY A 244 -5.62 11.16 2.70
C GLY A 244 -6.25 11.88 3.88
N ASP A 245 -5.93 13.16 4.00
CA ASP A 245 -6.30 14.02 5.13
C ASP A 245 -7.81 14.30 5.25
N THR A 246 -8.60 14.07 4.19
CA THR A 246 -10.07 14.23 4.20
C THR A 246 -10.78 13.30 5.20
N ASN A 247 -10.13 12.21 5.62
CA ASN A 247 -10.65 11.33 6.67
C ASN A 247 -10.74 12.04 8.03
N VAL A 248 -9.85 12.99 8.32
CA VAL A 248 -9.79 13.69 9.61
C VAL A 248 -11.08 14.46 9.88
N PRO A 249 -11.53 15.41 9.02
CA PRO A 249 -12.79 16.13 9.25
C PRO A 249 -14.01 15.20 9.15
N PHE A 250 -14.01 14.17 8.28
CA PHE A 250 -15.12 13.23 8.23
C PHE A 250 -15.34 12.53 9.58
N PHE A 251 -14.31 11.92 10.15
CA PHE A 251 -14.46 11.20 11.42
C PHE A 251 -14.74 12.12 12.60
N LYS A 252 -14.24 13.36 12.56
CA LYS A 252 -14.56 14.38 13.56
C LYS A 252 -16.06 14.73 13.55
N GLU A 253 -16.62 14.97 12.38
CA GLU A 253 -18.05 15.27 12.22
C GLU A 253 -18.93 14.03 12.52
N TYR A 254 -18.51 12.84 12.09
CA TYR A 254 -19.17 11.58 12.42
C TYR A 254 -19.34 11.41 13.94
N ALA A 255 -18.27 11.63 14.71
CA ALA A 255 -18.30 11.53 16.16
C ALA A 255 -19.12 12.67 16.79
N ALA A 256 -19.00 13.92 16.28
CA ALA A 256 -19.78 15.07 16.77
C ALA A 256 -21.29 14.90 16.57
N ALA A 257 -21.71 14.19 15.51
CA ALA A 257 -23.11 13.85 15.27
C ALA A 257 -23.65 12.73 16.18
N GLY A 258 -22.80 12.13 17.05
CA GLY A 258 -23.15 11.05 17.95
C GLY A 258 -23.27 9.69 17.27
N LEU A 259 -22.69 9.52 16.06
CA LEU A 259 -22.57 8.23 15.42
C LEU A 259 -21.43 7.42 16.06
N THR A 260 -21.60 6.12 16.18
CA THR A 260 -20.63 5.20 16.78
C THR A 260 -20.52 3.92 15.96
N ALA A 261 -19.49 3.12 16.21
CA ALA A 261 -19.35 1.82 15.60
C ALA A 261 -20.51 0.86 15.91
N GLU A 262 -21.18 1.04 17.03
CA GLU A 262 -22.37 0.26 17.42
C GLU A 262 -23.58 0.64 16.56
N THR A 263 -23.82 1.95 16.37
CA THR A 263 -24.99 2.45 15.67
C THR A 263 -24.88 2.40 14.17
N CYS A 264 -23.71 2.79 13.62
CA CYS A 264 -23.44 2.82 12.18
C CYS A 264 -21.93 2.66 11.92
N PRO A 265 -21.36 1.45 12.01
CA PRO A 265 -19.94 1.23 11.84
C PRO A 265 -19.45 1.71 10.48
N VAL A 266 -18.21 2.21 10.47
CA VAL A 266 -17.47 2.58 9.26
C VAL A 266 -16.47 1.46 8.95
N VAL A 267 -16.50 0.95 7.74
CA VAL A 267 -15.43 0.08 7.19
C VAL A 267 -14.59 0.92 6.26
N SER A 268 -13.34 1.15 6.63
CA SER A 268 -12.42 2.01 5.87
C SER A 268 -11.46 1.17 5.03
N PHE A 269 -11.24 1.62 3.78
CA PHE A 269 -10.32 0.97 2.83
C PHE A 269 -9.03 1.77 2.61
N SER A 270 -8.90 2.95 3.19
CA SER A 270 -7.71 3.80 3.09
C SER A 270 -7.31 4.40 4.45
N VAL A 271 -7.78 3.82 5.54
CA VAL A 271 -7.39 4.16 6.91
C VAL A 271 -6.87 2.91 7.58
N SER A 272 -5.62 2.94 7.97
CA SER A 272 -4.90 1.89 8.67
C SER A 272 -4.27 2.43 9.95
N GLU A 273 -3.40 1.68 10.61
CA GLU A 273 -2.78 2.09 11.87
C GLU A 273 -2.02 3.41 11.75
N ASP A 274 -1.35 3.68 10.62
CA ASP A 274 -0.51 4.88 10.49
C ASP A 274 -1.35 6.16 10.33
N GLU A 275 -2.47 6.09 9.62
CA GLU A 275 -3.42 7.21 9.48
C GLU A 275 -4.09 7.56 10.82
N PHE A 276 -4.27 6.59 11.72
CA PHE A 276 -4.85 6.84 13.06
C PHE A 276 -4.07 7.85 13.89
N ARG A 277 -2.79 8.11 13.61
CA ARG A 277 -2.02 9.17 14.27
C ARG A 277 -2.62 10.57 14.06
N GLY A 278 -3.28 10.77 12.92
CA GLY A 278 -3.96 12.03 12.58
C GLY A 278 -5.44 12.08 12.97
N LEU A 279 -5.98 10.99 13.51
CA LEU A 279 -7.42 10.83 13.77
C LEU A 279 -7.74 10.80 15.28
N PRO A 280 -8.98 11.11 15.69
CA PRO A 280 -9.40 11.06 17.09
C PRO A 280 -9.59 9.59 17.54
N ALA A 281 -8.51 8.84 17.72
CA ALA A 281 -8.48 7.39 17.91
C ALA A 281 -9.47 6.86 18.95
N LYS A 282 -9.65 7.59 20.09
CA LYS A 282 -10.60 7.19 21.15
C LYS A 282 -12.06 7.21 20.67
N GLN A 283 -12.39 8.07 19.71
CA GLN A 283 -13.76 8.19 19.15
C GLN A 283 -14.00 7.17 18.04
N LEU A 284 -12.95 6.51 17.57
CA LEU A 284 -12.99 5.55 16.46
C LEU A 284 -12.91 4.11 16.93
N VAL A 285 -12.97 3.84 18.23
CA VAL A 285 -13.00 2.47 18.76
C VAL A 285 -14.17 1.70 18.17
N GLY A 286 -13.91 0.47 17.69
CA GLY A 286 -14.92 -0.39 17.09
C GLY A 286 -15.13 -0.19 15.58
N GLN A 287 -14.50 0.82 14.96
CA GLN A 287 -14.54 0.96 13.50
C GLN A 287 -13.70 -0.14 12.84
N LEU A 288 -13.98 -0.44 11.57
CA LEU A 288 -13.42 -1.59 10.88
C LEU A 288 -12.45 -1.19 9.77
N GLY A 289 -11.48 -2.06 9.55
CA GLY A 289 -10.61 -2.06 8.37
C GLY A 289 -10.55 -3.47 7.77
N CYS A 290 -10.36 -3.54 6.46
CA CYS A 290 -10.11 -4.78 5.75
C CYS A 290 -8.77 -4.66 5.00
N TRP A 291 -7.76 -5.41 5.44
CA TRP A 291 -6.40 -5.30 4.96
C TRP A 291 -5.71 -6.66 4.89
N THR A 292 -4.58 -6.74 4.23
CA THR A 292 -3.77 -7.97 4.18
C THR A 292 -2.69 -8.02 5.26
N TYR A 293 -2.61 -6.98 6.07
CA TYR A 293 -1.75 -6.92 7.24
C TYR A 293 -2.31 -5.98 8.30
N PHE A 294 -2.09 -6.32 9.55
CA PHE A 294 -2.20 -5.44 10.72
C PHE A 294 -0.97 -5.60 11.61
N GLN A 295 -0.46 -4.52 12.20
CA GLN A 295 0.69 -4.58 13.10
C GLN A 295 0.47 -5.56 14.28
N SER A 296 -0.77 -5.76 14.66
CA SER A 296 -1.17 -6.66 15.76
C SER A 296 -1.08 -8.15 15.43
N LEU A 297 -0.81 -8.54 14.19
CA LEU A 297 -0.64 -9.95 13.79
C LEU A 297 0.48 -10.62 14.60
N LYS A 298 0.16 -11.80 15.13
CA LYS A 298 1.07 -12.54 16.00
C LYS A 298 1.85 -13.59 15.18
N SER A 299 2.96 -13.17 14.61
CA SER A 299 3.94 -14.05 13.98
C SER A 299 5.36 -13.65 14.34
N LYS A 300 6.33 -14.58 14.26
CA LYS A 300 7.74 -14.28 14.48
C LYS A 300 8.27 -13.31 13.43
N THR A 301 7.84 -13.46 12.19
CA THR A 301 8.23 -12.59 11.06
C THR A 301 7.76 -11.16 11.31
N ASN A 302 6.47 -10.98 11.68
CA ASN A 302 5.95 -9.66 12.00
C ASN A 302 6.65 -9.02 13.21
N ALA A 303 6.82 -9.77 14.30
CA ALA A 303 7.49 -9.25 15.49
C ALA A 303 8.93 -8.77 15.19
N LYS A 304 9.66 -9.52 14.34
CA LYS A 304 11.00 -9.12 13.88
C LYS A 304 10.94 -7.85 13.03
N PHE A 305 10.06 -7.82 12.03
CA PHE A 305 9.89 -6.67 11.13
C PHE A 305 9.59 -5.38 11.90
N VAL A 306 8.59 -5.40 12.78
CA VAL A 306 8.21 -4.24 13.59
C VAL A 306 9.38 -3.76 14.48
N LYS A 307 10.09 -4.71 15.12
CA LYS A 307 11.25 -4.41 15.97
C LYS A 307 12.35 -3.75 15.16
N ASP A 308 12.71 -4.33 14.01
CA ASP A 308 13.85 -3.88 13.20
C ASP A 308 13.54 -2.53 12.54
N PHE A 309 12.33 -2.35 12.05
CA PHE A 309 11.88 -1.07 11.49
C PHE A 309 11.92 0.05 12.53
N LYS A 310 11.40 -0.18 13.75
CA LYS A 310 11.46 0.80 14.83
C LYS A 310 12.92 1.11 15.27
N ALA A 311 13.78 0.12 15.28
CA ALA A 311 15.20 0.32 15.61
C ALA A 311 15.91 1.13 14.50
N TRP A 312 15.57 0.92 13.23
CA TRP A 312 16.07 1.70 12.11
C TRP A 312 15.57 3.14 12.16
N LEU A 313 14.27 3.36 12.40
CA LEU A 313 13.70 4.71 12.56
C LEU A 313 14.42 5.51 13.64
N ALA A 314 14.66 4.90 14.79
CA ALA A 314 15.31 5.58 15.91
C ALA A 314 16.72 6.10 15.56
N LYS A 315 17.44 5.38 14.69
CA LYS A 315 18.80 5.69 14.26
C LYS A 315 18.89 6.52 12.98
N SER A 316 17.80 6.60 12.21
CA SER A 316 17.82 7.26 10.91
C SER A 316 18.02 8.78 11.05
N ASP A 317 18.97 9.33 10.29
CA ASP A 317 19.21 10.76 10.16
C ASP A 317 18.69 11.32 8.82
N ILE A 318 17.89 10.53 8.10
CA ILE A 318 17.31 10.91 6.78
C ILE A 318 16.32 12.05 7.01
N PRO A 319 16.45 13.18 6.28
CA PRO A 319 15.54 14.31 6.41
C PRO A 319 14.08 13.93 6.13
N GLY A 320 13.16 14.45 6.94
CA GLY A 320 11.72 14.25 6.75
C GLY A 320 11.20 12.88 7.20
N ILE A 321 12.03 12.04 7.86
CA ILE A 321 11.53 10.83 8.50
C ILE A 321 10.74 11.17 9.76
N VAL A 322 9.53 10.61 9.84
CA VAL A 322 8.68 10.74 11.03
C VAL A 322 9.01 9.61 12.01
N LYS A 323 9.67 9.92 13.11
CA LYS A 323 10.10 8.93 14.11
C LYS A 323 9.02 8.67 15.16
N GLU A 324 8.41 9.73 15.66
CA GLU A 324 7.42 9.66 16.73
C GLU A 324 6.07 9.14 16.24
N GLY A 325 5.54 8.16 16.96
CA GLY A 325 4.24 7.59 16.68
C GLY A 325 4.14 6.72 15.41
N ARG A 326 5.22 6.61 14.61
CA ARG A 326 5.22 5.78 13.40
C ARG A 326 4.94 4.32 13.75
N VAL A 327 3.94 3.74 13.12
CA VAL A 327 3.54 2.34 13.23
C VAL A 327 3.62 1.67 11.85
N THR A 328 3.48 0.36 11.79
CA THR A 328 3.46 -0.38 10.52
C THR A 328 2.02 -0.68 10.11
N CYS A 329 1.76 -0.68 8.80
CA CYS A 329 0.44 -0.89 8.22
C CYS A 329 0.52 -1.69 6.91
N SER A 330 -0.63 -2.10 6.35
CA SER A 330 -0.69 -2.96 5.18
C SER A 330 0.07 -2.40 3.97
N PRO A 331 -0.10 -1.14 3.52
CA PRO A 331 0.67 -0.62 2.39
C PRO A 331 2.19 -0.61 2.60
N MET A 332 2.64 -0.40 3.84
CA MET A 332 4.07 -0.49 4.18
C MET A 332 4.59 -1.91 4.02
N VAL A 333 3.86 -2.90 4.52
CA VAL A 333 4.26 -4.32 4.41
C VAL A 333 4.24 -4.77 2.96
N LEU A 334 3.26 -4.33 2.17
CA LEU A 334 3.19 -4.68 0.74
C LEU A 334 4.27 -3.97 -0.10
N SER A 335 4.76 -2.82 0.35
CA SER A 335 5.98 -2.20 -0.19
C SER A 335 7.22 -3.05 0.14
N TYR A 336 7.37 -3.46 1.40
CA TYR A 336 8.44 -4.35 1.86
C TYR A 336 8.44 -5.68 1.11
N ASP A 337 7.31 -6.36 1.03
CA ASP A 337 7.14 -7.62 0.30
C ASP A 337 7.45 -7.46 -1.18
N GLY A 338 7.00 -6.33 -1.79
CA GLY A 338 7.27 -6.00 -3.19
C GLY A 338 8.77 -5.91 -3.50
N VAL A 339 9.54 -5.28 -2.61
CA VAL A 339 11.02 -5.20 -2.78
C VAL A 339 11.66 -6.59 -2.72
N TYR A 340 11.24 -7.45 -1.78
CA TYR A 340 11.79 -8.81 -1.68
C TYR A 340 11.36 -9.71 -2.84
N LEU A 341 10.15 -9.56 -3.35
CA LEU A 341 9.67 -10.27 -4.55
C LEU A 341 10.44 -9.82 -5.79
N TRP A 342 10.67 -8.51 -5.97
CA TRP A 342 11.52 -7.98 -7.03
C TRP A 342 12.95 -8.51 -6.93
N LYS A 343 13.56 -8.43 -5.74
CA LYS A 343 14.89 -8.99 -5.49
C LYS A 343 14.98 -10.47 -5.89
N ALA A 344 14.03 -11.27 -5.44
CA ALA A 344 14.00 -12.70 -5.76
C ALA A 344 13.82 -12.95 -7.28
N ALA A 345 13.04 -12.14 -7.98
CA ALA A 345 12.87 -12.21 -9.43
C ALA A 345 14.16 -11.85 -10.16
N VAL A 346 14.83 -10.76 -9.76
CA VAL A 346 16.13 -10.33 -10.30
C VAL A 346 17.20 -11.43 -10.12
N GLU A 347 17.28 -12.02 -8.92
CA GLU A 347 18.25 -13.09 -8.63
C GLU A 347 17.98 -14.35 -9.44
N LYS A 348 16.72 -14.75 -9.64
CA LYS A 348 16.35 -15.87 -10.51
C LYS A 348 16.62 -15.59 -11.98
N ALA A 349 16.34 -14.36 -12.43
CA ALA A 349 16.63 -13.92 -13.80
C ALA A 349 18.13 -13.74 -14.07
N GLY A 350 18.96 -13.58 -13.03
CA GLY A 350 20.38 -13.20 -13.15
C GLY A 350 20.55 -11.82 -13.82
N SER A 351 19.53 -10.95 -13.77
CA SER A 351 19.47 -9.71 -14.57
C SER A 351 18.50 -8.71 -13.95
N PHE A 352 18.79 -7.41 -14.16
CA PHE A 352 17.87 -6.29 -13.85
C PHE A 352 16.96 -5.93 -15.05
N ASP A 353 17.07 -6.64 -16.16
CA ASP A 353 16.22 -6.44 -17.34
C ASP A 353 14.74 -6.68 -17.01
N VAL A 354 13.88 -5.70 -17.34
CA VAL A 354 12.47 -5.70 -16.93
C VAL A 354 11.71 -6.90 -17.49
N ASP A 355 11.95 -7.30 -18.76
CA ASP A 355 11.24 -8.41 -19.38
C ASP A 355 11.62 -9.73 -18.72
N LYS A 356 12.91 -9.92 -18.39
CA LYS A 356 13.39 -11.10 -17.68
C LYS A 356 12.85 -11.18 -16.25
N VAL A 357 12.84 -10.05 -15.54
CA VAL A 357 12.28 -9.96 -14.18
C VAL A 357 10.79 -10.27 -14.19
N ASN A 358 10.04 -9.70 -15.14
CA ASN A 358 8.61 -9.98 -15.31
C ASN A 358 8.35 -11.48 -15.58
N ALA A 359 9.14 -12.11 -16.45
CA ALA A 359 9.01 -13.53 -16.73
C ALA A 359 9.20 -14.41 -15.48
N GLU A 360 10.06 -14.02 -14.55
CA GLU A 360 10.22 -14.73 -13.28
C GLU A 360 9.06 -14.45 -12.30
N LEU A 361 8.58 -13.21 -12.22
CA LEU A 361 7.43 -12.86 -11.39
C LEU A 361 6.17 -13.65 -11.79
N GLU A 362 5.94 -13.86 -13.07
CA GLU A 362 4.77 -14.58 -13.60
C GLU A 362 4.79 -16.09 -13.30
N LYS A 363 5.97 -16.67 -12.99
CA LYS A 363 6.12 -18.10 -12.62
C LYS A 363 5.70 -18.45 -11.19
N GLY A 364 5.38 -17.47 -10.36
CA GLY A 364 4.95 -17.70 -8.99
C GLY A 364 6.10 -17.70 -7.98
N ILE A 365 6.62 -16.51 -7.66
CA ILE A 365 7.59 -16.31 -6.58
C ILE A 365 6.84 -16.16 -5.26
N SER A 366 7.28 -16.90 -4.24
CA SER A 366 6.74 -16.78 -2.88
C SER A 366 7.72 -16.06 -1.95
N PHE A 367 7.19 -15.29 -1.02
CA PHE A 367 7.91 -14.66 0.08
C PHE A 367 7.11 -14.78 1.38
N GLU A 368 7.80 -15.05 2.49
CA GLU A 368 7.21 -15.11 3.83
C GLU A 368 7.36 -13.74 4.50
N GLY A 369 6.39 -12.88 4.23
CA GLY A 369 6.36 -11.50 4.73
C GLY A 369 5.78 -11.35 6.13
N PRO A 370 5.76 -10.13 6.68
CA PRO A 370 5.14 -9.82 7.98
C PRO A 370 3.63 -10.15 8.04
N GLY A 371 2.93 -10.00 6.92
CA GLY A 371 1.51 -10.33 6.77
C GLY A 371 1.21 -11.82 6.54
N GLY A 372 2.24 -12.65 6.44
CA GLY A 372 2.18 -14.05 6.05
C GLY A 372 2.75 -14.29 4.65
N LYS A 373 2.53 -15.49 4.14
CA LYS A 373 3.03 -15.87 2.81
C LYS A 373 2.31 -15.10 1.70
N VAL A 374 3.09 -14.47 0.82
CA VAL A 374 2.61 -13.88 -0.43
C VAL A 374 3.20 -14.64 -1.63
N THR A 375 2.43 -14.75 -2.71
CA THR A 375 2.89 -15.44 -3.94
C THR A 375 2.45 -14.65 -5.17
N THR A 376 3.40 -14.36 -6.07
CA THR A 376 3.11 -13.65 -7.32
C THR A 376 2.27 -14.51 -8.26
N GLN A 377 1.41 -13.86 -9.05
CA GLN A 377 0.53 -14.51 -10.02
C GLN A 377 0.79 -13.99 -11.45
N ALA A 378 0.49 -14.78 -12.45
CA ALA A 378 0.63 -14.39 -13.86
C ALA A 378 -0.26 -13.19 -14.26
N ASN A 379 -1.31 -12.91 -13.50
CA ASN A 379 -2.13 -11.70 -13.66
C ASN A 379 -1.52 -10.45 -13.01
N ARG A 380 -0.28 -10.53 -12.51
CA ARG A 380 0.52 -9.45 -11.89
C ARG A 380 0.00 -8.98 -10.51
N HIS A 381 -0.72 -9.84 -9.84
CA HIS A 381 -1.20 -9.65 -8.47
C HIS A 381 -0.57 -10.67 -7.53
N LEU A 382 -0.93 -10.56 -6.25
CA LEU A 382 -0.49 -11.52 -5.23
C LEU A 382 -1.65 -12.39 -4.77
N THR A 383 -1.32 -13.66 -4.47
CA THR A 383 -2.09 -14.45 -3.51
C THR A 383 -1.59 -14.11 -2.11
N LYS A 384 -2.49 -13.80 -1.18
CA LYS A 384 -2.17 -13.38 0.19
C LYS A 384 -3.35 -13.55 1.13
N ASN A 385 -3.11 -13.43 2.43
CA ASN A 385 -4.16 -13.46 3.43
C ASN A 385 -4.89 -12.11 3.48
N VAL A 386 -6.15 -12.14 3.91
CA VAL A 386 -7.00 -10.95 4.13
C VAL A 386 -7.56 -11.02 5.54
N TYR A 387 -7.58 -9.90 6.23
CA TYR A 387 -8.03 -9.79 7.60
C TYR A 387 -9.08 -8.69 7.76
N ILE A 388 -10.09 -8.95 8.59
CA ILE A 388 -10.99 -7.93 9.12
C ILE A 388 -10.49 -7.55 10.51
N GLY A 389 -10.20 -6.28 10.71
CA GLY A 389 -9.74 -5.74 11.98
C GLY A 389 -10.69 -4.68 12.54
N GLU A 390 -10.80 -4.64 13.86
CA GLU A 390 -11.56 -3.68 14.64
C GLU A 390 -10.59 -2.77 15.40
N THR A 391 -10.80 -1.47 15.32
CA THR A 391 -9.96 -0.47 15.95
C THR A 391 -10.08 -0.47 17.46
N LYS A 392 -8.95 -0.33 18.15
CA LYS A 392 -8.84 -0.17 19.60
C LYS A 392 -8.47 1.27 19.98
N ALA A 393 -8.63 1.60 21.26
CA ALA A 393 -8.30 2.90 21.80
C ALA A 393 -6.82 3.31 21.67
N ASP A 394 -5.93 2.33 21.46
CA ASP A 394 -4.49 2.53 21.25
C ASP A 394 -4.12 2.72 19.75
N GLY A 395 -5.11 2.81 18.86
CA GLY A 395 -4.90 2.95 17.42
C GLY A 395 -4.47 1.66 16.71
N GLN A 396 -4.42 0.53 17.44
CA GLN A 396 -4.17 -0.79 16.87
C GLN A 396 -5.47 -1.50 16.52
N PHE A 397 -5.37 -2.60 15.77
CA PHE A 397 -6.52 -3.40 15.39
C PHE A 397 -6.54 -4.75 16.14
N LYS A 398 -7.74 -5.18 16.52
CA LYS A 398 -8.04 -6.54 16.93
C LYS A 398 -8.54 -7.30 15.70
N ILE A 399 -7.89 -8.41 15.37
CA ILE A 399 -8.32 -9.26 14.25
C ILE A 399 -9.62 -9.96 14.64
N LEU A 400 -10.64 -9.80 13.81
CA LEU A 400 -11.96 -10.42 13.98
C LEU A 400 -12.15 -11.63 13.07
N LYS A 401 -11.63 -11.56 11.83
CA LYS A 401 -11.75 -12.62 10.83
C LYS A 401 -10.53 -12.65 9.91
N SER A 402 -10.19 -13.81 9.41
CA SER A 402 -9.11 -14.01 8.43
C SER A 402 -9.59 -14.90 7.29
N TYR A 403 -9.10 -14.59 6.10
CA TYR A 403 -9.26 -15.37 4.88
C TYR A 403 -7.87 -15.70 4.37
N GLU A 404 -7.59 -16.98 4.16
CA GLU A 404 -6.26 -17.43 3.77
C GLU A 404 -6.14 -17.63 2.26
N GLY A 405 -4.99 -17.27 1.69
CA GLY A 405 -4.64 -17.57 0.32
C GLY A 405 -5.59 -16.98 -0.74
N VAL A 406 -6.08 -15.77 -0.52
CA VAL A 406 -6.98 -15.10 -1.47
C VAL A 406 -6.19 -14.64 -2.69
N VAL A 407 -6.55 -15.14 -3.87
CA VAL A 407 -5.95 -14.72 -5.15
C VAL A 407 -6.50 -13.36 -5.54
N GLY A 408 -5.62 -12.43 -5.90
CA GLY A 408 -6.03 -11.11 -6.40
C GLY A 408 -6.65 -11.20 -7.79
N GLU A 409 -7.87 -10.71 -7.93
CA GLU A 409 -8.62 -10.69 -9.20
C GLU A 409 -8.84 -9.25 -9.66
N PRO A 410 -8.19 -8.83 -10.78
CA PRO A 410 -8.27 -7.44 -11.24
C PRO A 410 -9.61 -7.08 -11.90
N PHE A 411 -10.35 -8.01 -12.48
CA PHE A 411 -11.54 -7.72 -13.28
C PHE A 411 -12.79 -8.32 -12.65
N LEU A 412 -13.49 -7.53 -11.84
CA LEU A 412 -14.69 -7.96 -11.13
C LEU A 412 -15.96 -7.27 -11.64
N LYS A 413 -15.86 -6.09 -12.26
CA LYS A 413 -17.00 -5.34 -12.75
C LYS A 413 -17.77 -6.12 -13.79
N GLY A 414 -19.11 -6.21 -13.61
CA GLY A 414 -19.99 -6.97 -14.49
C GLY A 414 -19.96 -8.49 -14.27
N THR A 415 -19.13 -9.00 -13.32
CA THR A 415 -19.11 -10.43 -12.97
C THR A 415 -20.17 -10.83 -11.95
N PHE A 416 -20.66 -9.87 -11.15
CA PHE A 416 -21.70 -10.09 -10.15
C PHE A 416 -23.08 -9.87 -10.76
N LYS A 417 -23.87 -10.94 -10.83
CA LYS A 417 -25.25 -10.88 -11.29
C LYS A 417 -26.20 -10.91 -10.10
N PRO A 418 -27.26 -10.08 -10.07
CA PRO A 418 -28.34 -10.22 -9.10
C PRO A 418 -28.92 -11.63 -9.17
N LYS A 419 -29.30 -12.19 -8.01
CA LYS A 419 -30.07 -13.45 -8.01
C LYS A 419 -31.40 -13.17 -8.71
N GLU A 420 -31.69 -13.93 -9.76
CA GLU A 420 -33.04 -13.98 -10.31
C GLU A 420 -33.98 -14.48 -9.20
N LYS A 421 -35.10 -13.78 -8.99
CA LYS A 421 -36.11 -14.12 -7.97
C LYS A 421 -36.95 -15.28 -8.42
#